data_97cf688cb74aeec31043d75cf4d7827a
#
_entry.id   97cf688cb74aeec31043d75cf4d7827a
#
_cell.length_a   1.000
_cell.length_b   1.000
_cell.length_c   1.000
_cell.angle_alpha   90.00
_cell.angle_beta   90.00
_cell.angle_gamma   90.00
#
_symmetry.space_group_name_H-M   'P 1'
#
loop_
_entity.id
_entity.type
_entity.pdbx_description
1 polymer ?
#
loop_
_entity_poly.entity_id
_entity_poly.type
_entity_poly.pdbx_seq_one_letter_code
_entity_poly.pdbx_strand_id
1 'polypeptide(L)'
;MRFKRDITYKKILSLFRSQNGSPFFNAKGLAIGVFSGCFPFFGFQTLIGVFFAKLAKGNVLLAAIGTWISNPFTYIPLYYLNYKVGSIFFNTSSNEIVEKSLVINDLWKQGRIFSLKLLLGSSCVGILLALICGSIVFFIYTVSYTHLTLPTSFLV
;
A
#
# COMPACT_ATOMS: atom_id res chain seq x y z
N MET A 1 -27.46 -14.23 17.02
CA MET A 1 -26.66 -13.39 16.11
C MET A 1 -25.18 -13.77 15.98
N ARG A 2 -24.61 -14.63 16.77
CA ARG A 2 -23.21 -15.08 16.72
C ARG A 2 -22.90 -15.97 15.48
N PHE A 3 -23.83 -16.83 15.09
CA PHE A 3 -23.61 -17.85 14.03
C PHE A 3 -23.34 -17.27 12.62
N LYS A 4 -23.91 -16.12 12.26
CA LYS A 4 -23.69 -15.49 10.95
C LYS A 4 -22.28 -14.86 10.82
N ARG A 5 -21.70 -14.42 11.92
CA ARG A 5 -20.38 -13.75 11.97
C ARG A 5 -19.23 -14.74 11.74
N ASP A 6 -19.37 -15.95 12.30
CA ASP A 6 -18.36 -17.01 12.17
C ASP A 6 -18.27 -17.59 10.74
N ILE A 7 -19.41 -17.67 10.04
CA ILE A 7 -19.45 -18.11 8.64
C ILE A 7 -18.78 -17.10 7.71
N THR A 8 -19.00 -15.80 7.94
CA THR A 8 -18.39 -14.75 7.13
C THR A 8 -16.88 -14.68 7.36
N TYR A 9 -16.43 -14.79 8.61
CA TYR A 9 -15.02 -14.79 8.97
C TYR A 9 -14.28 -15.99 8.38
N LYS A 10 -14.86 -17.21 8.51
CA LYS A 10 -14.31 -18.42 7.91
C LYS A 10 -14.27 -18.35 6.38
N LYS A 11 -15.28 -17.73 5.76
CA LYS A 11 -15.34 -17.55 4.31
C LYS A 11 -14.31 -16.55 3.81
N ILE A 12 -14.10 -15.45 4.53
CA ILE A 12 -13.01 -14.49 4.25
C ILE A 12 -11.66 -15.17 4.43
N LEU A 13 -11.46 -15.90 5.54
CA LEU A 13 -10.22 -16.64 5.79
C LEU A 13 -9.97 -17.70 4.71
N SER A 14 -11.02 -18.39 4.24
CA SER A 14 -10.90 -19.39 3.17
C SER A 14 -10.58 -18.76 1.82
N LEU A 15 -11.05 -17.54 1.54
CA LEU A 15 -10.68 -16.79 0.35
C LEU A 15 -9.20 -16.39 0.38
N PHE A 16 -8.68 -15.98 1.53
CA PHE A 16 -7.23 -15.75 1.71
C PHE A 16 -6.43 -17.06 1.61
N ARG A 17 -6.97 -18.15 2.13
CA ARG A 17 -6.34 -19.47 2.13
C ARG A 17 -6.42 -20.19 0.77
N SER A 18 -7.47 -19.92 -0.02
CA SER A 18 -7.72 -20.48 -1.35
C SER A 18 -6.88 -19.83 -2.45
N GLN A 19 -6.14 -18.76 -2.16
CA GLN A 19 -5.21 -18.17 -3.11
C GLN A 19 -3.98 -19.07 -3.23
N ASN A 20 -4.03 -20.02 -4.17
CA ASN A 20 -2.99 -21.02 -4.48
C ASN A 20 -1.71 -20.39 -5.05
N GLY A 21 -1.22 -19.30 -4.46
CA GLY A 21 0.00 -18.65 -4.86
C GLY A 21 1.13 -18.89 -3.86
N SER A 22 2.37 -18.93 -4.32
CA SER A 22 3.53 -18.97 -3.44
C SER A 22 3.52 -17.78 -2.46
N PRO A 23 4.15 -17.90 -1.28
CA PRO A 23 4.28 -16.79 -0.33
C PRO A 23 4.81 -15.51 -0.99
N PHE A 24 5.76 -15.64 -1.89
CA PHE A 24 6.34 -14.53 -2.66
C PHE A 24 5.34 -13.89 -3.63
N PHE A 25 4.50 -14.68 -4.30
CA PHE A 25 3.45 -14.18 -5.19
C PHE A 25 2.45 -13.28 -4.44
N ASN A 26 2.05 -13.71 -3.25
CA ASN A 26 1.11 -12.97 -2.40
C ASN A 26 1.74 -11.71 -1.80
N ALA A 27 2.94 -11.83 -1.26
CA ALA A 27 3.70 -10.71 -0.70
C ALA A 27 3.96 -9.62 -1.75
N LYS A 28 4.37 -10.01 -2.95
CA LYS A 28 4.62 -9.10 -4.06
C LYS A 28 3.35 -8.35 -4.48
N GLY A 29 2.22 -9.04 -4.57
CA GLY A 29 0.94 -8.41 -4.88
C GLY A 29 0.59 -7.33 -3.86
N LEU A 30 0.61 -7.66 -2.56
CA LEU A 30 0.31 -6.70 -1.51
C LEU A 30 1.29 -5.52 -1.50
N ALA A 31 2.60 -5.78 -1.62
CA ALA A 31 3.61 -4.73 -1.61
C ALA A 31 3.38 -3.70 -2.72
N ILE A 32 3.08 -4.17 -3.95
CA ILE A 32 2.77 -3.29 -5.09
C ILE A 32 1.49 -2.48 -4.83
N GLY A 33 0.46 -3.12 -4.25
CA GLY A 33 -0.78 -2.44 -3.89
C GLY A 33 -0.56 -1.34 -2.86
N VAL A 34 0.15 -1.63 -1.78
CA VAL A 34 0.51 -0.67 -0.73
C VAL A 34 1.33 0.48 -1.31
N PHE A 35 2.33 0.18 -2.13
CA PHE A 35 3.13 1.20 -2.81
C PHE A 35 2.24 2.14 -3.63
N SER A 36 1.39 1.58 -4.51
CA SER A 36 0.48 2.37 -5.34
C SER A 36 -0.52 3.18 -4.52
N GLY A 37 -0.98 2.63 -3.39
CA GLY A 37 -1.90 3.29 -2.46
C GLY A 37 -1.30 4.51 -1.77
N CYS A 38 0.02 4.62 -1.65
CA CYS A 38 0.67 5.79 -1.04
C CYS A 38 0.63 7.03 -1.94
N PHE A 39 0.38 6.89 -3.24
CA PHE A 39 0.34 8.02 -4.17
C PHE A 39 -1.01 8.74 -4.18
N PRO A 40 -1.03 10.06 -4.39
CA PRO A 40 -2.24 10.89 -4.36
C PRO A 40 -3.07 10.79 -5.65
N PHE A 41 -3.20 9.57 -6.21
CA PHE A 41 -3.99 9.32 -7.41
C PHE A 41 -5.39 8.82 -7.04
N PHE A 42 -6.21 9.68 -6.47
CA PHE A 42 -7.55 9.35 -5.97
C PHE A 42 -8.36 8.50 -6.96
N GLY A 43 -8.69 7.27 -6.56
CA GLY A 43 -9.44 6.31 -7.36
C GLY A 43 -8.62 5.54 -8.39
N PHE A 44 -7.59 6.12 -8.99
CA PHE A 44 -6.72 5.45 -9.97
C PHE A 44 -5.66 4.55 -9.33
N GLN A 45 -5.36 4.75 -8.06
CA GLN A 45 -4.34 3.99 -7.33
C GLN A 45 -4.60 2.48 -7.36
N THR A 46 -5.88 2.06 -7.31
CA THR A 46 -6.26 0.65 -7.39
C THR A 46 -6.02 0.09 -8.79
N LEU A 47 -6.37 0.83 -9.84
CA LEU A 47 -6.09 0.44 -11.22
C LEU A 47 -4.59 0.32 -11.46
N ILE A 48 -3.82 1.29 -11.01
CA ILE A 48 -2.35 1.30 -11.11
C ILE A 48 -1.76 0.11 -10.35
N GLY A 49 -2.17 -0.11 -9.09
CA GLY A 49 -1.70 -1.22 -8.27
C GLY A 49 -1.99 -2.59 -8.88
N VAL A 50 -3.23 -2.81 -9.35
CA VAL A 50 -3.64 -4.03 -10.04
C VAL A 50 -2.86 -4.24 -11.33
N PHE A 51 -2.68 -3.20 -12.13
CA PHE A 51 -1.93 -3.26 -13.38
C PHE A 51 -0.47 -3.66 -13.14
N PHE A 52 0.23 -3.00 -12.22
CA PHE A 52 1.62 -3.35 -11.91
C PHE A 52 1.75 -4.71 -11.22
N ALA A 53 0.80 -5.11 -10.38
CA ALA A 53 0.81 -6.44 -9.79
C ALA A 53 0.67 -7.53 -10.86
N LYS A 54 -0.18 -7.32 -11.88
CA LYS A 54 -0.34 -8.23 -13.02
C LYS A 54 0.95 -8.32 -13.83
N LEU A 55 1.57 -7.19 -14.17
CA LEU A 55 2.86 -7.16 -14.89
C LEU A 55 3.97 -7.87 -14.12
N ALA A 56 4.04 -7.63 -12.81
CA ALA A 56 5.03 -8.26 -11.95
C ALA A 56 4.71 -9.72 -11.62
N LYS A 57 3.63 -10.30 -12.16
CA LYS A 57 3.15 -11.65 -11.82
C LYS A 57 2.98 -11.80 -10.29
N GLY A 58 2.33 -10.84 -9.65
CA GLY A 58 1.92 -10.85 -8.24
C GLY A 58 0.41 -11.05 -8.10
N ASN A 59 -0.04 -11.25 -6.87
CA ASN A 59 -1.45 -11.44 -6.55
C ASN A 59 -2.24 -10.14 -6.73
N VAL A 60 -3.08 -10.10 -7.76
CA VAL A 60 -3.88 -8.93 -8.14
C VAL A 60 -4.91 -8.57 -7.07
N LEU A 61 -5.51 -9.57 -6.40
CA LEU A 61 -6.48 -9.33 -5.33
C LEU A 61 -5.82 -8.68 -4.12
N LEU A 62 -4.66 -9.19 -3.72
CA LEU A 62 -3.90 -8.59 -2.61
C LEU A 62 -3.36 -7.21 -2.98
N ALA A 63 -3.06 -6.95 -4.26
CA ALA A 63 -2.72 -5.61 -4.72
C ALA A 63 -3.91 -4.65 -4.55
N ALA A 64 -5.10 -5.04 -4.98
CA ALA A 64 -6.30 -4.22 -4.80
C ALA A 64 -6.57 -3.92 -3.32
N ILE A 65 -6.44 -4.93 -2.44
CA ILE A 65 -6.57 -4.75 -0.98
C ILE A 65 -5.47 -3.82 -0.44
N GLY A 66 -4.24 -3.97 -0.92
CA GLY A 66 -3.10 -3.15 -0.49
C GLY A 66 -3.29 -1.66 -0.78
N THR A 67 -4.01 -1.30 -1.84
CA THR A 67 -4.30 0.12 -2.14
C THR A 67 -5.21 0.79 -1.11
N TRP A 68 -5.93 0.01 -0.30
CA TRP A 68 -6.79 0.52 0.77
C TRP A 68 -6.01 1.13 1.96
N ILE A 69 -4.69 1.11 1.93
CA ILE A 69 -3.87 1.83 2.91
C ILE A 69 -4.22 3.33 2.93
N SER A 70 -4.62 3.91 1.81
CA SER A 70 -5.19 5.24 1.71
C SER A 70 -6.72 5.16 1.55
N ASN A 71 -7.39 5.02 2.66
CA ASN A 71 -8.84 5.13 2.78
C ASN A 71 -9.24 6.54 3.29
N PRO A 72 -10.53 6.92 3.27
CA PRO A 72 -10.98 8.25 3.70
C PRO A 72 -10.48 8.70 5.08
N PHE A 73 -10.17 7.77 5.98
CA PHE A 73 -9.68 8.08 7.33
C PHE A 73 -8.15 8.25 7.38
N THR A 74 -7.43 7.55 6.52
CA THR A 74 -5.96 7.48 6.56
C THR A 74 -5.28 8.37 5.53
N TYR A 75 -5.94 8.80 4.46
CA TYR A 75 -5.26 9.56 3.42
C TYR A 75 -4.78 10.93 3.90
N ILE A 76 -5.50 11.61 4.82
CA ILE A 76 -5.06 12.90 5.36
C ILE A 76 -3.72 12.74 6.11
N PRO A 77 -3.60 11.88 7.15
CA PRO A 77 -2.32 11.70 7.84
C PRO A 77 -1.24 11.10 6.93
N LEU A 78 -1.60 10.21 5.99
CA LEU A 78 -0.66 9.61 5.06
C LEU A 78 -0.05 10.67 4.12
N TYR A 79 -0.88 11.52 3.51
CA TYR A 79 -0.37 12.56 2.59
C TYR A 79 0.35 13.69 3.31
N TYR A 80 -0.03 14.00 4.54
CA TYR A 80 0.75 14.89 5.39
C TYR A 80 2.14 14.33 5.66
N LEU A 81 2.25 13.04 6.00
CA LEU A 81 3.52 12.35 6.18
C LEU A 81 4.34 12.36 4.88
N ASN A 82 3.72 12.01 3.76
CA ASN A 82 4.37 12.04 2.45
C ASN A 82 4.92 13.43 2.13
N TYR A 83 4.11 14.47 2.32
CA TYR A 83 4.56 15.85 2.11
C TYR A 83 5.73 16.24 3.03
N LYS A 84 5.66 15.86 4.30
CA LYS A 84 6.71 16.14 5.28
C LYS A 84 8.03 15.43 4.92
N VAL A 85 7.96 14.15 4.55
CA VAL A 85 9.14 13.40 4.08
C VAL A 85 9.67 13.99 2.78
N GLY A 86 8.82 14.32 1.82
CA GLY A 86 9.24 14.94 0.57
C GLY A 86 9.85 16.32 0.75
N SER A 87 9.41 17.11 1.73
CA SER A 87 9.96 18.43 1.98
C SER A 87 11.40 18.40 2.52
N ILE A 88 11.86 17.31 3.09
CA ILE A 88 13.26 17.11 3.50
C ILE A 88 14.20 17.25 2.30
N PHE A 89 13.77 16.81 1.13
CA PHE A 89 14.58 16.86 -0.09
C PHE A 89 14.65 18.25 -0.75
N PHE A 90 13.79 19.19 -0.32
CA PHE A 90 13.68 20.49 -1.01
C PHE A 90 14.23 21.68 -0.23
N ASN A 91 14.84 21.49 0.92
CA ASN A 91 15.47 22.58 1.72
C ASN A 91 14.68 23.91 1.79
N THR A 92 13.37 23.87 1.51
CA THR A 92 12.52 25.05 1.47
C THR A 92 11.84 25.15 2.83
N SER A 93 12.20 26.18 3.58
CA SER A 93 11.52 26.51 4.84
C SER A 93 10.02 26.60 4.60
N SER A 94 9.26 25.85 5.36
CA SER A 94 7.80 25.74 5.27
C SER A 94 7.04 27.05 5.48
N ASN A 95 7.75 28.13 5.80
CA ASN A 95 7.21 29.45 6.08
C ASN A 95 6.99 30.33 4.84
N GLU A 96 7.48 29.94 3.65
CA GLU A 96 7.32 30.77 2.44
C GLU A 96 5.97 30.59 1.73
N ILE A 97 5.15 29.64 2.13
CA ILE A 97 3.90 29.31 1.42
C ILE A 97 2.77 30.29 1.77
N VAL A 98 2.86 31.03 2.87
CA VAL A 98 1.74 31.80 3.42
C VAL A 98 1.78 33.30 3.05
N GLU A 99 2.90 33.86 2.62
CA GLU A 99 3.06 35.33 2.66
C GLU A 99 3.38 36.03 1.34
N LYS A 100 3.26 35.46 0.16
CA LYS A 100 3.53 36.28 -1.05
C LYS A 100 2.62 35.99 -2.25
N SER A 101 1.87 37.06 -2.53
CA SER A 101 1.25 37.46 -3.80
C SER A 101 0.43 36.43 -4.58
N LEU A 102 -0.86 36.73 -4.72
CA LEU A 102 -1.86 36.10 -5.57
C LEU A 102 -1.58 36.22 -7.08
N VAL A 103 -0.33 36.17 -7.48
CA VAL A 103 0.04 36.18 -8.90
C VAL A 103 -0.07 34.74 -9.42
N ILE A 104 -0.83 34.52 -10.48
CA ILE A 104 -1.11 33.20 -11.09
C ILE A 104 0.18 32.41 -11.32
N ASN A 105 1.27 33.05 -11.73
CA ASN A 105 2.56 32.39 -11.94
C ASN A 105 3.19 31.81 -10.66
N ASP A 106 2.98 32.48 -9.52
CA ASP A 106 3.48 31.98 -8.24
C ASP A 106 2.64 30.84 -7.71
N LEU A 107 1.32 30.84 -7.96
CA LEU A 107 0.44 29.71 -7.65
C LEU A 107 0.83 28.46 -8.45
N TRP A 108 1.16 28.60 -9.72
CA TRP A 108 1.64 27.47 -10.53
C TRP A 108 2.99 26.92 -10.04
N LYS A 109 3.92 27.77 -9.66
CA LYS A 109 5.21 27.35 -9.09
C LYS A 109 5.02 26.64 -7.75
N GLN A 110 4.19 27.19 -6.86
CA GLN A 110 3.88 26.59 -5.57
C GLN A 110 3.17 25.24 -5.73
N GLY A 111 2.19 25.14 -6.60
CA GLY A 111 1.48 23.89 -6.90
C GLY A 111 2.42 22.81 -7.43
N ARG A 112 3.36 23.18 -8.32
CA ARG A 112 4.36 22.24 -8.85
C ARG A 112 5.31 21.75 -7.76
N ILE A 113 5.85 22.64 -6.93
CA ILE A 113 6.74 22.27 -5.82
C ILE A 113 6.01 21.39 -4.80
N PHE A 114 4.76 21.74 -4.46
CA PHE A 114 3.93 20.93 -3.58
C PHE A 114 3.73 19.52 -4.13
N SER A 115 3.38 19.41 -5.41
CA SER A 115 3.17 18.10 -6.06
C SER A 115 4.45 17.27 -6.09
N LEU A 116 5.60 17.89 -6.40
CA LEU A 116 6.89 17.19 -6.39
C LEU A 116 7.26 16.69 -4.99
N LYS A 117 7.09 17.53 -3.95
CA LYS A 117 7.30 17.12 -2.56
C LYS A 117 6.43 15.92 -2.20
N LEU A 118 5.13 15.98 -2.55
CA LEU A 118 4.18 14.93 -2.27
C LEU A 118 4.54 13.62 -3.00
N LEU A 119 4.91 13.68 -4.29
CA LEU A 119 5.28 12.50 -5.08
C LEU A 119 6.58 11.85 -4.59
N LEU A 120 7.61 12.64 -4.29
CA LEU A 120 8.87 12.12 -3.74
C LEU A 120 8.66 11.49 -2.36
N GLY A 121 7.92 12.17 -1.49
CA GLY A 121 7.57 11.61 -0.19
C GLY A 121 6.75 10.33 -0.30
N SER A 122 5.76 10.29 -1.22
CA SER A 122 4.97 9.08 -1.50
C SER A 122 5.84 7.92 -1.96
N SER A 123 6.88 8.19 -2.75
CA SER A 123 7.83 7.17 -3.19
C SER A 123 8.61 6.59 -2.01
N CYS A 124 9.17 7.45 -1.14
CA CYS A 124 9.94 7.02 0.02
C CYS A 124 9.08 6.25 1.04
N VAL A 125 7.95 6.84 1.43
CA VAL A 125 7.03 6.23 2.40
C VAL A 125 6.41 4.98 1.81
N GLY A 126 6.05 5.00 0.52
CA GLY A 126 5.47 3.87 -0.19
C GLY A 126 6.42 2.68 -0.27
N ILE A 127 7.70 2.89 -0.57
CA ILE A 127 8.71 1.82 -0.56
C ILE A 127 8.83 1.21 0.84
N LEU A 128 8.94 2.05 1.88
CA LEU A 128 9.08 1.57 3.26
C LEU A 128 7.86 0.73 3.69
N LEU A 129 6.65 1.24 3.47
CA LEU A 129 5.42 0.54 3.84
C LEU A 129 5.21 -0.73 2.99
N ALA A 130 5.55 -0.69 1.71
CA ALA A 130 5.46 -1.86 0.83
C ALA A 130 6.41 -2.98 1.29
N LEU A 131 7.63 -2.65 1.69
CA LEU A 131 8.59 -3.61 2.24
C LEU A 131 8.09 -4.21 3.57
N ILE A 132 7.59 -3.38 4.48
CA ILE A 132 7.06 -3.85 5.77
C ILE A 132 5.86 -4.78 5.55
N CYS A 133 4.83 -4.32 4.82
CA CYS A 133 3.61 -5.11 4.60
C CYS A 133 3.88 -6.36 3.76
N GLY A 134 4.74 -6.25 2.74
CA GLY A 134 5.16 -7.39 1.92
C GLY A 134 5.89 -8.45 2.73
N SER A 135 6.82 -8.04 3.61
CA SER A 135 7.52 -8.96 4.50
C SER A 135 6.59 -9.66 5.48
N ILE A 136 5.66 -8.93 6.10
CA ILE A 136 4.66 -9.50 7.02
C ILE A 136 3.83 -10.59 6.29
N VAL A 137 3.33 -10.28 5.09
CA VAL A 137 2.55 -11.25 4.31
C VAL A 137 3.40 -12.44 3.88
N PHE A 138 4.64 -12.20 3.47
CA PHE A 138 5.55 -13.28 3.12
C PHE A 138 5.73 -14.27 4.29
N PHE A 139 6.01 -13.77 5.49
CA PHE A 139 6.16 -14.61 6.68
C PHE A 139 4.87 -15.36 7.04
N ILE A 140 3.72 -14.68 7.03
CA ILE A 140 2.42 -15.31 7.33
C ILE A 140 2.14 -16.49 6.38
N TYR A 141 2.34 -16.28 5.08
CA TYR A 141 2.09 -17.33 4.09
C TYR A 141 3.15 -18.44 4.14
N THR A 142 4.40 -18.13 4.45
CA THR A 142 5.46 -19.14 4.61
C THR A 142 5.16 -20.05 5.80
N VAL A 143 4.80 -19.50 6.95
CA VAL A 143 4.44 -20.29 8.14
C VAL A 143 3.21 -21.14 7.87
N SER A 144 2.19 -20.60 7.21
CA SER A 144 0.99 -21.36 6.84
C SER A 144 1.30 -22.51 5.87
N TYR A 145 2.26 -22.32 4.96
CA TYR A 145 2.66 -23.36 3.99
C TYR A 145 3.39 -24.51 4.67
N THR A 146 4.29 -24.22 5.61
CA THR A 146 5.06 -25.25 6.34
C THR A 146 4.19 -26.13 7.23
N HIS A 147 3.17 -25.56 7.86
CA HIS A 147 2.23 -26.35 8.69
C HIS A 147 1.28 -27.24 7.90
N LEU A 148 1.04 -26.97 6.60
CA LEU A 148 0.16 -27.77 5.74
C LEU A 148 0.90 -28.89 5.02
N THR A 149 2.24 -28.80 4.91
CA THR A 149 3.06 -29.81 4.19
C THR A 149 3.74 -30.81 5.10
N LEU A 150 3.56 -30.73 6.43
CA LEU A 150 3.98 -31.79 7.33
C LEU A 150 3.10 -33.01 7.07
N PRO A 151 3.64 -34.12 6.55
CA PRO A 151 2.87 -35.35 6.36
C PRO A 151 2.47 -35.88 7.74
N THR A 152 1.20 -36.25 7.89
CA THR A 152 0.65 -36.93 9.05
C THR A 152 1.23 -38.34 9.25
N SER A 153 2.35 -38.65 8.59
CA SER A 153 3.00 -39.98 8.63
C SER A 153 3.85 -40.23 9.89
N PHE A 154 3.84 -39.33 10.86
CA PHE A 154 4.52 -39.56 12.15
C PHE A 154 3.57 -39.92 13.29
N LEU A 155 2.32 -40.26 13.00
CA LEU A 155 1.35 -40.73 13.97
C LEU A 155 0.92 -42.16 13.62
N VAL A 156 1.87 -43.08 13.48
CA VAL A 156 1.64 -44.54 13.57
C VAL A 156 2.70 -45.16 14.44
#